data_aad3413267e560e03b9d7f8f1d439567
#
_entry.id   aad3413267e560e03b9d7f8f1d439567
#
_cell.length_a   1.000
_cell.length_b   1.000
_cell.length_c   1.000
_cell.angle_alpha   90.00
_cell.angle_beta   90.00
_cell.angle_gamma   90.00
#
_symmetry.space_group_name_H-M   'P 1'
#
loop_
_entity.id
_entity.type
_entity.pdbx_description
1 polymer ?
#
loop_
_entity_poly.entity_id
_entity_poly.type
_entity_poly.pdbx_seq_one_letter_code
_entity_poly.pdbx_strand_id
1 'polypeptide(L)'
;MVTAKNQNRRARVLITGGTSGIGLALAIGFAEEGYEVLSAGLGEMPENQDRIEFRSLDVRDQESIQQLVETRDHLDVLVNAAGTIRRKEELKPEVFETIVDINLNGTMRMCAECRPLLAQSKGCIINIASMLSYFGGGLVPGYSASKGGIAQLTKSLAIAYAVDEIRVNALAPGWIATPMTSELRSNETRNQAILERTPLGRWGDPSELVGPALFLASHRASFVTGT
;
A
#
# COMPACT_ATOMS: atom_id res chain seq x y z
N MET A 1 0.42 -13.55 -32.80
CA MET A 1 0.73 -14.85 -32.15
C MET A 1 1.30 -14.51 -30.80
N VAL A 2 0.50 -14.56 -29.75
CA VAL A 2 0.96 -14.38 -28.36
C VAL A 2 1.66 -15.68 -27.99
N THR A 3 2.97 -15.58 -27.81
CA THR A 3 3.83 -16.70 -27.44
C THR A 3 3.38 -17.27 -26.08
N ALA A 4 3.02 -18.56 -26.11
CA ALA A 4 2.73 -19.39 -24.94
C ALA A 4 4.00 -19.59 -24.08
N LYS A 5 4.42 -18.54 -23.36
CA LYS A 5 5.46 -18.63 -22.34
C LYS A 5 4.90 -18.07 -21.05
N ASN A 6 4.59 -18.93 -20.10
CA ASN A 6 4.30 -18.75 -18.67
C ASN A 6 2.90 -19.17 -18.16
N GLN A 7 2.29 -20.24 -18.69
CA GLN A 7 1.04 -20.77 -18.10
C GLN A 7 1.25 -21.52 -16.75
N ASN A 8 2.49 -21.61 -16.24
CA ASN A 8 2.78 -22.39 -15.02
C ASN A 8 3.44 -21.58 -13.90
N ARG A 9 3.56 -20.24 -14.04
CA ARG A 9 4.19 -19.39 -13.03
C ARG A 9 3.12 -18.71 -12.17
N ARG A 10 3.21 -18.86 -10.85
CA ARG A 10 2.36 -18.13 -9.94
C ARG A 10 2.69 -16.64 -9.99
N ALA A 11 1.65 -15.81 -9.92
CA ALA A 11 1.82 -14.37 -9.82
C ALA A 11 2.40 -14.01 -8.44
N ARG A 12 3.31 -13.02 -8.41
CA ARG A 12 3.97 -12.55 -7.20
C ARG A 12 3.56 -11.14 -6.84
N VAL A 13 3.31 -10.94 -5.55
CA VAL A 13 3.02 -9.63 -4.99
C VAL A 13 4.02 -9.29 -3.88
N LEU A 14 4.53 -8.06 -3.91
CA LEU A 14 5.29 -7.45 -2.81
C LEU A 14 4.40 -6.41 -2.12
N ILE A 15 4.25 -6.54 -0.80
CA ILE A 15 3.42 -5.64 0.01
C ILE A 15 4.28 -4.99 1.07
N THR A 16 4.47 -3.67 1.01
CA THR A 16 5.12 -2.93 2.10
C THR A 16 4.12 -2.60 3.20
N GLY A 17 4.57 -2.56 4.47
CA GLY A 17 3.67 -2.41 5.61
C GLY A 17 2.74 -3.62 5.82
N GLY A 18 3.13 -4.78 5.31
CA GLY A 18 2.32 -5.99 5.29
C GLY A 18 2.35 -6.82 6.58
N THR A 19 2.96 -6.32 7.66
CA THR A 19 3.05 -7.02 8.97
C THR A 19 1.85 -6.74 9.87
N SER A 20 1.00 -5.78 9.52
CA SER A 20 -0.19 -5.43 10.32
C SER A 20 -1.27 -4.72 9.50
N GLY A 21 -2.46 -4.56 10.10
CA GLY A 21 -3.55 -3.74 9.58
C GLY A 21 -3.95 -4.04 8.14
N ILE A 22 -4.07 -3.01 7.30
CA ILE A 22 -4.49 -3.14 5.90
C ILE A 22 -3.49 -4.00 5.11
N GLY A 23 -2.18 -3.74 5.27
CA GLY A 23 -1.15 -4.49 4.54
C GLY A 23 -1.19 -5.98 4.81
N LEU A 24 -1.37 -6.39 6.09
CA LEU A 24 -1.51 -7.81 6.45
C LEU A 24 -2.77 -8.44 5.88
N ALA A 25 -3.91 -7.74 5.94
CA ALA A 25 -5.16 -8.24 5.36
C ALA A 25 -5.04 -8.43 3.84
N LEU A 26 -4.36 -7.51 3.15
CA LEU A 26 -4.06 -7.66 1.73
C LEU A 26 -3.11 -8.85 1.48
N ALA A 27 -2.08 -9.04 2.32
CA ALA A 27 -1.17 -10.18 2.18
C ALA A 27 -1.92 -11.52 2.26
N ILE A 28 -2.80 -11.66 3.25
CA ILE A 28 -3.65 -12.86 3.40
C ILE A 28 -4.56 -13.03 2.18
N GLY A 29 -5.29 -11.98 1.79
CA GLY A 29 -6.22 -12.06 0.66
C GLY A 29 -5.54 -12.37 -0.68
N PHE A 30 -4.36 -11.84 -0.96
CA PHE A 30 -3.59 -12.20 -2.16
C PHE A 30 -3.11 -13.66 -2.11
N ALA A 31 -2.68 -14.16 -0.94
CA ALA A 31 -2.28 -15.55 -0.78
C ALA A 31 -3.45 -16.53 -0.99
N GLU A 32 -4.64 -16.21 -0.48
CA GLU A 32 -5.88 -16.97 -0.69
C GLU A 32 -6.26 -17.06 -2.17
N GLU A 33 -6.03 -15.98 -2.95
CA GLU A 33 -6.20 -15.94 -4.40
C GLU A 33 -5.05 -16.61 -5.20
N GLY A 34 -4.10 -17.23 -4.50
CA GLY A 34 -3.06 -18.05 -5.11
C GLY A 34 -1.78 -17.31 -5.49
N TYR A 35 -1.62 -16.05 -5.11
CA TYR A 35 -0.35 -15.33 -5.28
C TYR A 35 0.74 -15.86 -4.35
N GLU A 36 2.00 -15.75 -4.77
CA GLU A 36 3.15 -15.80 -3.87
C GLU A 36 3.36 -14.41 -3.30
N VAL A 37 3.29 -14.27 -1.98
CA VAL A 37 3.29 -12.99 -1.31
C VAL A 37 4.61 -12.77 -0.58
N LEU A 38 5.30 -11.68 -0.89
CA LEU A 38 6.36 -11.13 -0.05
C LEU A 38 5.78 -9.96 0.75
N SER A 39 5.63 -10.15 2.03
CA SER A 39 5.07 -9.17 2.95
C SER A 39 6.20 -8.54 3.78
N ALA A 40 6.46 -7.25 3.58
CA ALA A 40 7.60 -6.58 4.17
C ALA A 40 7.18 -5.39 5.04
N GLY A 41 7.85 -5.20 6.19
CA GLY A 41 7.55 -4.10 7.10
C GLY A 41 8.42 -4.09 8.34
N LEU A 42 8.10 -3.19 9.27
CA LEU A 42 8.74 -3.08 10.57
C LEU A 42 7.81 -3.62 11.67
N GLY A 43 8.40 -3.83 12.87
CA GLY A 43 7.69 -4.29 14.07
C GLY A 43 7.74 -5.80 14.22
N GLU A 44 6.76 -6.34 14.92
CA GLU A 44 6.64 -7.78 15.14
C GLU A 44 6.36 -8.50 13.82
N MET A 45 7.21 -9.50 13.52
CA MET A 45 7.06 -10.28 12.29
C MET A 45 6.14 -11.47 12.56
N PRO A 46 5.03 -11.60 11.83
CA PRO A 46 4.27 -12.85 11.84
C PRO A 46 5.14 -14.01 11.36
N GLU A 47 4.81 -15.21 11.82
CA GLU A 47 5.44 -16.42 11.27
C GLU A 47 5.11 -16.55 9.78
N ASN A 48 6.07 -17.07 8.98
CA ASN A 48 5.82 -17.38 7.59
C ASN A 48 4.67 -18.37 7.46
N GLN A 49 3.78 -18.11 6.53
CA GLN A 49 2.61 -18.95 6.27
C GLN A 49 2.71 -19.55 4.87
N ASP A 50 1.85 -20.50 4.55
CA ASP A 50 1.76 -20.97 3.17
C ASP A 50 1.56 -19.77 2.23
N ARG A 51 2.48 -19.62 1.26
CA ARG A 51 2.51 -18.54 0.27
C ARG A 51 2.79 -17.13 0.78
N ILE A 52 3.03 -16.92 2.09
CA ILE A 52 3.39 -15.60 2.63
C ILE A 52 4.76 -15.69 3.30
N GLU A 53 5.72 -15.02 2.71
CA GLU A 53 7.05 -14.78 3.27
C GLU A 53 7.07 -13.41 3.94
N PHE A 54 7.43 -13.33 5.23
CA PHE A 54 7.58 -12.06 5.93
C PHE A 54 9.04 -11.64 6.01
N ARG A 55 9.32 -10.36 5.75
CA ARG A 55 10.66 -9.75 5.80
C ARG A 55 10.64 -8.41 6.53
N SER A 56 11.72 -8.11 7.23
CA SER A 56 11.93 -6.77 7.78
C SER A 56 12.28 -5.79 6.65
N LEU A 57 11.64 -4.61 6.66
CA LEU A 57 11.90 -3.55 5.70
C LEU A 57 11.59 -2.18 6.31
N ASP A 58 12.58 -1.29 6.32
CA ASP A 58 12.35 0.14 6.48
C ASP A 58 12.36 0.80 5.09
N VAL A 59 11.23 1.35 4.68
CA VAL A 59 11.09 2.03 3.38
C VAL A 59 11.88 3.33 3.27
N ARG A 60 12.53 3.78 4.34
CA ARG A 60 13.48 4.89 4.34
C ARG A 60 14.88 4.46 3.94
N ASP A 61 15.21 3.19 4.13
CA ASP A 61 16.52 2.62 3.87
C ASP A 61 16.61 2.07 2.44
N GLN A 62 17.28 2.82 1.57
CA GLN A 62 17.45 2.47 0.16
C GLN A 62 18.20 1.15 -0.03
N GLU A 63 19.22 0.88 0.81
CA GLU A 63 20.02 -0.34 0.70
C GLU A 63 19.18 -1.57 1.07
N SER A 64 18.36 -1.46 2.14
CA SER A 64 17.42 -2.50 2.54
C SER A 64 16.38 -2.80 1.45
N ILE A 65 15.90 -1.76 0.75
CA ILE A 65 14.97 -1.92 -0.38
C ILE A 65 15.66 -2.67 -1.53
N GLN A 66 16.87 -2.26 -1.92
CA GLN A 66 17.62 -2.89 -3.01
C GLN A 66 17.88 -4.36 -2.71
N GLN A 67 18.39 -4.69 -1.53
CA GLN A 67 18.63 -6.07 -1.10
C GLN A 67 17.36 -6.92 -1.16
N LEU A 68 16.21 -6.37 -0.77
CA LEU A 68 14.93 -7.09 -0.83
C LEU A 68 14.51 -7.38 -2.27
N VAL A 69 14.64 -6.39 -3.16
CA VAL A 69 14.20 -6.49 -4.56
C VAL A 69 15.15 -7.36 -5.40
N GLU A 70 16.46 -7.26 -5.21
CA GLU A 70 17.46 -8.06 -5.89
C GLU A 70 17.32 -9.58 -5.69
N THR A 71 16.68 -9.99 -4.59
CA THR A 71 16.40 -11.42 -4.34
C THR A 71 15.28 -11.97 -5.22
N ARG A 72 14.67 -11.16 -6.07
CA ARG A 72 13.49 -11.52 -6.88
C ARG A 72 13.84 -11.53 -8.38
N ASP A 73 13.32 -12.52 -9.06
CA ASP A 73 13.47 -12.67 -10.52
C ASP A 73 12.28 -12.08 -11.30
N HIS A 74 11.14 -11.85 -10.62
CA HIS A 74 9.97 -11.19 -11.20
C HIS A 74 9.03 -10.66 -10.11
N LEU A 75 8.19 -9.70 -10.50
CA LEU A 75 7.16 -9.10 -9.68
C LEU A 75 5.96 -8.71 -10.56
N ASP A 76 4.77 -9.13 -10.19
CA ASP A 76 3.54 -8.83 -10.94
C ASP A 76 2.76 -7.68 -10.29
N VAL A 77 2.81 -7.57 -8.97
CA VAL A 77 2.08 -6.53 -8.20
C VAL A 77 2.98 -5.95 -7.11
N LEU A 78 3.03 -4.63 -7.01
CA LEU A 78 3.56 -3.91 -5.87
C LEU A 78 2.41 -3.23 -5.12
N VAL A 79 2.27 -3.51 -3.82
CA VAL A 79 1.32 -2.81 -2.95
C VAL A 79 2.07 -1.96 -1.93
N ASN A 80 1.97 -0.66 -2.02
CA ASN A 80 2.58 0.27 -1.08
C ASN A 80 1.59 0.60 0.06
N ALA A 81 1.65 -0.18 1.15
CA ALA A 81 0.82 0.03 2.33
C ALA A 81 1.62 0.47 3.57
N ALA A 82 2.96 0.59 3.48
CA ALA A 82 3.76 1.15 4.54
C ALA A 82 3.34 2.60 4.83
N GLY A 83 3.15 2.91 6.10
CA GLY A 83 2.77 4.25 6.50
C GLY A 83 2.58 4.36 8.01
N THR A 84 2.73 5.57 8.50
CA THR A 84 2.58 5.90 9.92
C THR A 84 1.87 7.23 10.09
N ILE A 85 1.37 7.47 11.31
CA ILE A 85 0.66 8.67 11.72
C ILE A 85 1.02 8.99 13.17
N ARG A 86 1.29 10.27 13.48
CA ARG A 86 1.58 10.75 14.83
C ARG A 86 0.73 11.95 15.17
N ARG A 87 -0.49 11.67 15.63
CA ARG A 87 -1.49 12.72 15.92
C ARG A 87 -0.94 13.77 16.90
N LYS A 88 -1.15 15.06 16.58
CA LYS A 88 -0.66 16.24 17.28
C LYS A 88 0.86 16.48 17.18
N GLU A 89 1.66 15.41 17.18
CA GLU A 89 3.12 15.54 17.09
C GLU A 89 3.58 16.06 15.72
N GLU A 90 2.83 15.74 14.65
CA GLU A 90 3.11 16.16 13.27
C GLU A 90 3.04 17.69 13.04
N LEU A 91 2.61 18.45 14.05
CA LEU A 91 2.74 19.92 14.05
C LEU A 91 4.17 20.40 14.27
N LYS A 92 5.09 19.51 14.67
CA LYS A 92 6.51 19.76 14.74
C LYS A 92 7.18 19.42 13.40
N PRO A 93 8.00 20.33 12.82
CA PRO A 93 8.60 20.11 11.50
C PRO A 93 9.36 18.78 11.36
N GLU A 94 10.15 18.38 12.34
CA GLU A 94 10.94 17.16 12.32
C GLU A 94 10.08 15.89 12.31
N VAL A 95 8.90 15.92 12.95
CA VAL A 95 7.94 14.81 12.92
C VAL A 95 7.22 14.80 11.58
N PHE A 96 6.80 15.97 11.09
CA PHE A 96 6.21 16.13 9.75
C PHE A 96 7.12 15.54 8.68
N GLU A 97 8.40 15.91 8.67
CA GLU A 97 9.40 15.40 7.71
C GLU A 97 9.50 13.86 7.78
N THR A 98 9.56 13.31 9.00
CA THR A 98 9.58 11.85 9.20
C THR A 98 8.36 11.16 8.61
N ILE A 99 7.16 11.71 8.80
CA ILE A 99 5.92 11.16 8.25
C ILE A 99 5.92 11.20 6.72
N VAL A 100 6.35 12.32 6.14
CA VAL A 100 6.45 12.46 4.68
C VAL A 100 7.49 11.50 4.12
N ASP A 101 8.63 11.33 4.79
CA ASP A 101 9.69 10.43 4.33
C ASP A 101 9.26 8.97 4.32
N ILE A 102 8.54 8.52 5.34
CA ILE A 102 7.98 7.15 5.38
C ILE A 102 6.87 6.99 4.34
N ASN A 103 5.83 7.82 4.41
CA ASN A 103 4.59 7.59 3.70
C ASN A 103 4.68 7.91 2.20
N LEU A 104 5.42 8.93 1.82
CA LEU A 104 5.52 9.42 0.44
C LEU A 104 6.84 9.05 -0.22
N ASN A 105 7.97 9.45 0.36
CA ASN A 105 9.26 9.16 -0.24
C ASN A 105 9.57 7.66 -0.24
N GLY A 106 9.19 6.93 0.83
CA GLY A 106 9.30 5.49 0.89
C GLY A 106 8.50 4.79 -0.21
N THR A 107 7.27 5.25 -0.47
CA THR A 107 6.46 4.78 -1.60
C THR A 107 7.17 5.02 -2.94
N MET A 108 7.74 6.21 -3.13
CA MET A 108 8.47 6.52 -4.38
C MET A 108 9.72 5.66 -4.54
N ARG A 109 10.51 5.43 -3.47
CA ARG A 109 11.68 4.53 -3.49
C ARG A 109 11.28 3.13 -3.93
N MET A 110 10.22 2.56 -3.34
CA MET A 110 9.71 1.24 -3.70
C MET A 110 9.24 1.18 -5.16
N CYS A 111 8.51 2.18 -5.63
CA CYS A 111 8.05 2.25 -7.03
C CYS A 111 9.24 2.27 -8.01
N ALA A 112 10.29 3.06 -7.71
CA ALA A 112 11.46 3.17 -8.54
C ALA A 112 12.27 1.86 -8.60
N GLU A 113 12.51 1.25 -7.44
CA GLU A 113 13.29 0.01 -7.34
C GLU A 113 12.59 -1.19 -7.95
N CYS A 114 11.27 -1.31 -7.78
CA CYS A 114 10.49 -2.41 -8.35
C CYS A 114 10.17 -2.24 -9.85
N ARG A 115 10.35 -1.04 -10.43
CA ARG A 115 10.00 -0.76 -11.83
C ARG A 115 10.58 -1.76 -12.84
N PRO A 116 11.88 -2.16 -12.78
CA PRO A 116 12.44 -3.10 -13.74
C PRO A 116 11.75 -4.48 -13.72
N LEU A 117 11.40 -4.99 -12.55
CA LEU A 117 10.69 -6.26 -12.40
C LEU A 117 9.23 -6.17 -12.88
N LEU A 118 8.55 -5.07 -12.56
CA LEU A 118 7.18 -4.80 -13.01
C LEU A 118 7.10 -4.58 -14.52
N ALA A 119 8.10 -3.96 -15.14
CA ALA A 119 8.17 -3.80 -16.59
C ALA A 119 8.27 -5.15 -17.31
N GLN A 120 9.03 -6.11 -16.78
CA GLN A 120 9.14 -7.45 -17.36
C GLN A 120 7.82 -8.21 -17.34
N SER A 121 7.01 -8.01 -16.31
CA SER A 121 5.71 -8.69 -16.14
C SER A 121 4.54 -7.90 -16.71
N LYS A 122 4.74 -6.62 -17.12
CA LYS A 122 3.68 -5.66 -17.42
C LYS A 122 2.69 -5.56 -16.26
N GLY A 123 3.25 -5.44 -15.06
CA GLY A 123 2.57 -5.56 -13.79
C GLY A 123 1.80 -4.32 -13.38
N CYS A 124 1.51 -4.22 -12.09
CA CYS A 124 0.83 -3.04 -11.57
C CYS A 124 1.31 -2.62 -10.18
N ILE A 125 1.06 -1.36 -9.86
CA ILE A 125 1.30 -0.76 -8.54
C ILE A 125 -0.04 -0.33 -7.94
N ILE A 126 -0.24 -0.65 -6.66
CA ILE A 126 -1.38 -0.21 -5.86
C ILE A 126 -0.85 0.57 -4.66
N ASN A 127 -1.12 1.86 -4.61
CA ASN A 127 -0.72 2.72 -3.50
C ASN A 127 -1.88 2.86 -2.51
N ILE A 128 -1.59 2.78 -1.21
CA ILE A 128 -2.60 3.05 -0.18
C ILE A 128 -2.59 4.55 0.13
N ALA A 129 -3.55 5.26 -0.46
CA ALA A 129 -3.90 6.65 -0.18
C ALA A 129 -4.77 6.76 1.09
N SER A 130 -5.64 7.73 1.17
CA SER A 130 -6.58 7.94 2.29
C SER A 130 -7.67 8.92 1.85
N MET A 131 -8.77 8.95 2.57
CA MET A 131 -9.69 10.09 2.47
C MET A 131 -9.00 11.43 2.80
N LEU A 132 -7.94 11.41 3.60
CA LEU A 132 -7.09 12.59 3.85
C LEU A 132 -6.20 12.99 2.65
N SER A 133 -6.28 12.27 1.54
CA SER A 133 -5.78 12.76 0.24
C SER A 133 -6.64 13.90 -0.34
N TYR A 134 -7.88 14.02 0.13
CA TYR A 134 -8.88 14.99 -0.35
C TYR A 134 -9.30 15.98 0.73
N PHE A 135 -9.24 15.58 2.00
CA PHE A 135 -9.62 16.41 3.14
C PHE A 135 -8.40 16.71 4.02
N GLY A 136 -8.43 17.85 4.72
CA GLY A 136 -7.41 18.15 5.73
C GLY A 136 -7.69 17.46 7.06
N GLY A 137 -6.62 17.09 7.79
CA GLY A 137 -6.68 16.61 9.16
C GLY A 137 -5.91 17.54 10.09
N GLY A 138 -6.60 18.36 10.90
CA GLY A 138 -5.97 19.39 11.74
C GLY A 138 -4.95 18.88 12.77
N LEU A 139 -4.98 17.57 13.10
CA LEU A 139 -4.05 16.95 14.05
C LEU A 139 -2.94 16.15 13.35
N VAL A 140 -2.97 16.07 12.00
CA VAL A 140 -2.14 15.15 11.22
C VAL A 140 -1.73 15.78 9.88
N PRO A 141 -1.08 16.96 9.90
CA PRO A 141 -0.72 17.68 8.67
C PRO A 141 0.28 16.91 7.82
N GLY A 142 1.25 16.23 8.41
CA GLY A 142 2.23 15.42 7.70
C GLY A 142 1.59 14.22 7.01
N TYR A 143 0.70 13.51 7.72
CA TYR A 143 -0.07 12.42 7.13
C TYR A 143 -0.97 12.91 5.99
N SER A 144 -1.71 14.00 6.18
CA SER A 144 -2.57 14.56 5.13
C SER A 144 -1.77 14.98 3.89
N ALA A 145 -0.66 15.70 4.08
CA ALA A 145 0.24 16.09 3.01
C ALA A 145 0.82 14.87 2.28
N SER A 146 1.29 13.86 3.02
CA SER A 146 1.83 12.63 2.43
C SER A 146 0.77 11.88 1.62
N LYS A 147 -0.47 11.75 2.11
CA LYS A 147 -1.53 11.04 1.41
C LYS A 147 -2.09 11.83 0.22
N GLY A 148 -2.11 13.16 0.29
CA GLY A 148 -2.32 14.03 -0.88
C GLY A 148 -1.23 13.82 -1.93
N GLY A 149 0.03 13.77 -1.49
CA GLY A 149 1.18 13.45 -2.34
C GLY A 149 1.06 12.08 -3.01
N ILE A 150 0.62 11.03 -2.29
CA ILE A 150 0.38 9.68 -2.85
C ILE A 150 -0.67 9.72 -3.97
N ALA A 151 -1.78 10.44 -3.78
CA ALA A 151 -2.79 10.54 -4.83
C ALA A 151 -2.23 11.20 -6.10
N GLN A 152 -1.41 12.23 -5.97
CA GLN A 152 -0.79 12.90 -7.10
C GLN A 152 0.38 12.11 -7.69
N LEU A 153 1.20 11.46 -6.85
CA LEU A 153 2.28 10.56 -7.28
C LEU A 153 1.73 9.41 -8.13
N THR A 154 0.60 8.81 -7.71
CA THR A 154 -0.07 7.74 -8.47
C THR A 154 -0.39 8.16 -9.89
N LYS A 155 -0.95 9.34 -10.09
CA LYS A 155 -1.26 9.89 -11.43
C LYS A 155 -0.01 10.14 -12.26
N SER A 156 1.03 10.70 -11.63
CA SER A 156 2.31 10.99 -12.30
C SER A 156 3.02 9.71 -12.74
N LEU A 157 3.05 8.70 -11.86
CA LEU A 157 3.66 7.41 -12.19
C LEU A 157 2.84 6.61 -13.19
N ALA A 158 1.50 6.72 -13.20
CA ALA A 158 0.66 6.11 -14.23
C ALA A 158 1.03 6.61 -15.63
N ILE A 159 1.35 7.91 -15.77
CA ILE A 159 1.82 8.50 -17.02
C ILE A 159 3.25 8.06 -17.33
N ALA A 160 4.15 8.17 -16.35
CA ALA A 160 5.58 7.92 -16.56
C ALA A 160 5.91 6.44 -16.84
N TYR A 161 5.15 5.51 -16.27
CA TYR A 161 5.39 4.06 -16.38
C TYR A 161 4.52 3.39 -17.47
N ALA A 162 3.65 4.16 -18.12
CA ALA A 162 2.81 3.64 -19.22
C ALA A 162 3.65 3.08 -20.38
N VAL A 163 4.84 3.64 -20.62
CA VAL A 163 5.79 3.15 -21.64
C VAL A 163 6.26 1.72 -21.35
N ASP A 164 6.27 1.32 -20.09
CA ASP A 164 6.62 -0.03 -19.63
C ASP A 164 5.39 -0.93 -19.47
N GLU A 165 4.21 -0.45 -19.87
CA GLU A 165 2.92 -1.11 -19.71
C GLU A 165 2.56 -1.40 -18.23
N ILE A 166 3.10 -0.63 -17.28
CA ILE A 166 2.81 -0.73 -15.84
C ILE A 166 1.61 0.16 -15.53
N ARG A 167 0.58 -0.42 -14.90
CA ARG A 167 -0.56 0.35 -14.37
C ARG A 167 -0.28 0.79 -12.93
N VAL A 168 -0.64 2.02 -12.60
CA VAL A 168 -0.45 2.57 -11.25
C VAL A 168 -1.76 3.17 -10.76
N ASN A 169 -2.30 2.62 -9.67
CA ASN A 169 -3.57 3.07 -9.08
C ASN A 169 -3.45 3.22 -7.56
N ALA A 170 -4.44 3.86 -6.95
CA ALA A 170 -4.51 3.98 -5.50
C ALA A 170 -5.85 3.51 -4.95
N LEU A 171 -5.83 2.99 -3.72
CA LEU A 171 -7.00 2.84 -2.87
C LEU A 171 -6.97 3.96 -1.83
N ALA A 172 -8.08 4.65 -1.64
CA ALA A 172 -8.26 5.71 -0.64
C ALA A 172 -9.25 5.26 0.45
N PRO A 173 -8.83 4.44 1.42
CA PRO A 173 -9.71 3.93 2.45
C PRO A 173 -10.31 5.04 3.32
N GLY A 174 -11.54 4.83 3.77
CA GLY A 174 -12.15 5.59 4.82
C GLY A 174 -11.66 5.14 6.21
N TRP A 175 -12.57 5.00 7.14
CA TRP A 175 -12.28 4.58 8.51
C TRP A 175 -12.25 3.06 8.64
N ILE A 176 -11.04 2.49 8.71
CA ILE A 176 -10.79 1.05 8.81
C ILE A 176 -10.29 0.69 10.21
N ALA A 177 -10.79 -0.41 10.76
CA ALA A 177 -10.44 -0.91 12.09
C ALA A 177 -9.06 -1.60 12.06
N THR A 178 -8.01 -0.85 12.39
CA THR A 178 -6.62 -1.31 12.41
C THR A 178 -5.95 -0.94 13.74
N PRO A 179 -4.75 -1.44 14.03
CA PRO A 179 -3.96 -0.94 15.17
C PRO A 179 -3.75 0.58 15.12
N MET A 180 -3.53 1.19 13.96
CA MET A 180 -3.36 2.63 13.77
C MET A 180 -4.58 3.47 14.23
N THR A 181 -5.76 2.87 14.24
CA THR A 181 -7.02 3.54 14.60
C THR A 181 -7.56 3.10 15.97
N SER A 182 -6.86 2.24 16.70
CA SER A 182 -7.32 1.66 17.98
C SER A 182 -7.67 2.73 19.03
N GLU A 183 -6.81 3.75 19.20
CA GLU A 183 -7.05 4.88 20.12
C GLU A 183 -8.33 5.67 19.79
N LEU A 184 -8.64 5.83 18.50
CA LEU A 184 -9.87 6.53 18.09
C LEU A 184 -11.11 5.70 18.37
N ARG A 185 -11.03 4.38 18.24
CA ARG A 185 -12.13 3.45 18.50
C ARG A 185 -12.41 3.29 19.99
N SER A 186 -11.37 3.35 20.84
CA SER A 186 -11.53 3.27 22.30
C SER A 186 -12.01 4.58 22.94
N ASN A 187 -11.92 5.71 22.23
CA ASN A 187 -12.44 6.99 22.71
C ASN A 187 -13.89 7.16 22.23
N GLU A 188 -14.86 7.04 23.15
CA GLU A 188 -16.29 7.01 22.82
C GLU A 188 -16.74 8.24 22.03
N THR A 189 -16.36 9.45 22.46
CA THR A 189 -16.73 10.70 21.77
C THR A 189 -16.18 10.76 20.35
N ARG A 190 -14.92 10.36 20.14
CA ARG A 190 -14.30 10.34 18.82
C ARG A 190 -14.88 9.24 17.94
N ASN A 191 -15.10 8.07 18.50
CA ASN A 191 -15.72 6.96 17.81
C ASN A 191 -17.10 7.35 17.28
N GLN A 192 -17.96 7.91 18.14
CA GLN A 192 -19.29 8.35 17.75
C GLN A 192 -19.25 9.39 16.63
N ALA A 193 -18.41 10.42 16.75
CA ALA A 193 -18.27 11.46 15.72
C ALA A 193 -17.76 10.92 14.37
N ILE A 194 -16.99 9.82 14.38
CA ILE A 194 -16.55 9.14 13.17
C ILE A 194 -17.70 8.35 12.56
N LEU A 195 -18.43 7.59 13.34
CA LEU A 195 -19.55 6.78 12.87
C LEU A 195 -20.67 7.62 12.28
N GLU A 196 -21.00 8.76 12.90
CA GLU A 196 -22.05 9.69 12.43
C GLU A 196 -21.77 10.25 11.02
N ARG A 197 -20.50 10.45 10.66
CA ARG A 197 -20.11 10.94 9.34
C ARG A 197 -19.70 9.84 8.35
N THR A 198 -19.75 8.57 8.80
CA THR A 198 -19.47 7.42 7.95
C THR A 198 -20.79 6.91 7.38
N PRO A 199 -21.00 6.93 6.05
CA PRO A 199 -22.31 6.58 5.47
C PRO A 199 -22.81 5.19 5.86
N LEU A 200 -21.91 4.21 6.03
CA LEU A 200 -22.28 2.85 6.46
C LEU A 200 -22.43 2.72 7.98
N GLY A 201 -22.24 3.78 8.78
CA GLY A 201 -22.43 3.80 10.22
C GLY A 201 -21.52 2.86 11.01
N ARG A 202 -20.44 2.36 10.41
CA ARG A 202 -19.49 1.45 11.05
C ARG A 202 -18.06 1.66 10.57
N TRP A 203 -17.13 1.13 11.32
CA TRP A 203 -15.76 0.94 10.83
C TRP A 203 -15.74 -0.14 9.75
N GLY A 204 -14.92 0.07 8.71
CA GLY A 204 -14.61 -0.98 7.75
C GLY A 204 -13.64 -2.00 8.34
N ASP A 205 -13.75 -3.24 7.90
CA ASP A 205 -12.75 -4.26 8.20
C ASP A 205 -11.61 -4.19 7.17
N PRO A 206 -10.34 -4.40 7.56
CA PRO A 206 -9.22 -4.43 6.62
C PRO A 206 -9.42 -5.41 5.46
N SER A 207 -10.08 -6.54 5.67
CA SER A 207 -10.39 -7.54 4.63
C SER A 207 -11.32 -7.01 3.53
N GLU A 208 -12.13 -5.98 3.82
CA GLU A 208 -13.01 -5.36 2.81
C GLU A 208 -12.23 -4.60 1.72
N LEU A 209 -10.93 -4.37 1.92
CA LEU A 209 -10.04 -3.77 0.91
C LEU A 209 -9.41 -4.81 -0.03
N VAL A 210 -9.52 -6.08 0.26
CA VAL A 210 -8.96 -7.18 -0.55
C VAL A 210 -9.60 -7.21 -1.94
N GLY A 211 -10.93 -7.21 -2.02
CA GLY A 211 -11.65 -7.24 -3.30
C GLY A 211 -11.25 -6.10 -4.25
N PRO A 212 -11.28 -4.83 -3.82
CA PRO A 212 -10.80 -3.71 -4.63
C PRO A 212 -9.32 -3.83 -5.04
N ALA A 213 -8.43 -4.31 -4.16
CA ALA A 213 -7.02 -4.51 -4.49
C ALA A 213 -6.83 -5.60 -5.55
N LEU A 214 -7.51 -6.73 -5.40
CA LEU A 214 -7.49 -7.83 -6.37
C LEU A 214 -8.07 -7.40 -7.73
N PHE A 215 -9.14 -6.60 -7.73
CA PHE A 215 -9.66 -6.03 -8.98
C PHE A 215 -8.59 -5.20 -9.69
N LEU A 216 -7.93 -4.25 -8.98
CA LEU A 216 -6.89 -3.41 -9.55
C LEU A 216 -5.66 -4.22 -10.01
N ALA A 217 -5.33 -5.32 -9.33
CA ALA A 217 -4.24 -6.22 -9.71
C ALA A 217 -4.58 -7.07 -10.95
N SER A 218 -5.85 -7.33 -11.21
CA SER A 218 -6.31 -8.26 -12.22
C SER A 218 -6.33 -7.65 -13.64
N HIS A 219 -6.44 -8.53 -14.64
CA HIS A 219 -6.66 -8.15 -16.05
C HIS A 219 -7.99 -7.42 -16.28
N ARG A 220 -8.97 -7.55 -15.35
CA ARG A 220 -10.25 -6.83 -15.42
C ARG A 220 -10.05 -5.31 -15.29
N ALA A 221 -8.92 -4.88 -14.71
CA ALA A 221 -8.52 -3.48 -14.61
C ALA A 221 -7.50 -3.08 -15.70
N SER A 222 -7.43 -3.78 -16.84
CA SER A 222 -6.41 -3.57 -17.88
C SER A 222 -6.40 -2.15 -18.48
N PHE A 223 -7.50 -1.42 -18.39
CA PHE A 223 -7.62 -0.04 -18.84
C PHE A 223 -7.79 0.96 -17.69
N VAL A 224 -7.51 0.53 -16.45
CA VAL A 224 -7.60 1.36 -15.25
C VAL A 224 -6.18 1.72 -14.79
N THR A 225 -5.80 2.99 -14.92
CA THR A 225 -4.53 3.54 -14.43
C THR A 225 -4.68 5.01 -14.09
N GLY A 226 -4.00 5.46 -13.03
CA GLY A 226 -4.03 6.85 -12.56
C GLY A 226 -5.25 7.20 -11.69
N THR A 227 -6.03 6.22 -11.19
CA THR A 227 -7.17 6.46 -10.30
C THR A 227 -6.77 6.39 -8.84
#